data_82c426e29bf9367f339a6f3421b2ac84
#
_entry.id   82c426e29bf9367f339a6f3421b2ac84
#
_cell.length_a   1.000
_cell.length_b   1.000
_cell.length_c   1.000
_cell.angle_alpha   90.00
_cell.angle_beta   90.00
_cell.angle_gamma   90.00
#
_symmetry.space_group_name_H-M   'P 1'
#
loop_
_entity.id
_entity.type
_entity.pdbx_description
1 polymer ?
#
loop_
_entity_poly.entity_id
_entity_poly.type
_entity_poly.pdbx_seq_one_letter_code
_entity_poly.pdbx_strand_id
1 'polypeptide(L)'
;MINRVSLIVVLTFFIFSACHNFKKSSDKISMNQKNQDEIKYRPQIHFSPKENWMNDPNGMFYYKGKYHLYFQHNPNTNVWGPMHWGHAISEDLVLWEQQPIALFPDDLGTIFSGSAVVDLKNTSGFGTKQNPPVVA
;
A
#
# COMPACT_ATOMS: atom_id res chain seq x y z
N MET A 1 -25.50 56.24 -1.37
CA MET A 1 -25.63 55.72 0.02
C MET A 1 -25.52 54.21 -0.08
N ILE A 2 -24.39 53.64 0.28
CA ILE A 2 -24.20 52.19 0.35
C ILE A 2 -24.97 51.69 1.54
N ASN A 3 -25.88 50.76 1.29
CA ASN A 3 -26.78 50.27 2.33
C ASN A 3 -25.96 49.46 3.37
N ARG A 4 -26.10 49.78 4.65
CA ARG A 4 -25.34 49.16 5.75
C ARG A 4 -25.46 47.62 5.79
N VAL A 5 -26.57 47.11 5.30
CA VAL A 5 -26.81 45.63 5.16
C VAL A 5 -25.91 45.02 4.13
N SER A 6 -25.67 45.69 2.98
CA SER A 6 -24.75 45.19 1.93
C SER A 6 -23.29 45.10 2.42
N LEU A 7 -22.86 46.04 3.25
CA LEU A 7 -21.51 46.05 3.81
C LEU A 7 -21.24 44.85 4.76
N ILE A 8 -22.25 44.53 5.57
CA ILE A 8 -22.15 43.39 6.53
C ILE A 8 -22.07 42.07 5.75
N VAL A 9 -22.89 41.88 4.73
CA VAL A 9 -22.86 40.64 3.90
C VAL A 9 -21.53 40.45 3.18
N VAL A 10 -20.92 41.53 2.65
CA VAL A 10 -19.60 41.45 2.01
C VAL A 10 -18.51 41.10 3.04
N LEU A 11 -18.56 41.66 4.26
CA LEU A 11 -17.58 41.42 5.29
C LEU A 11 -17.64 39.96 5.81
N THR A 12 -18.84 39.39 5.97
CA THR A 12 -19.02 37.99 6.37
C THR A 12 -18.52 37.03 5.30
N PHE A 13 -18.69 37.33 4.01
CA PHE A 13 -18.18 36.49 2.91
C PHE A 13 -16.64 36.44 2.91
N PHE A 14 -15.96 37.54 3.19
CA PHE A 14 -14.50 37.60 3.27
C PHE A 14 -13.95 36.79 4.46
N ILE A 15 -14.63 36.79 5.61
CA ILE A 15 -14.21 36.03 6.80
C ILE A 15 -14.33 34.53 6.53
N PHE A 16 -15.42 34.05 5.92
CA PHE A 16 -15.58 32.63 5.56
C PHE A 16 -14.55 32.15 4.54
N SER A 17 -14.21 32.97 3.54
CA SER A 17 -13.19 32.66 2.54
C SER A 17 -11.79 32.57 3.16
N ALA A 18 -11.44 33.42 4.09
CA ALA A 18 -10.15 33.40 4.79
C ALA A 18 -9.99 32.15 5.67
N CYS A 19 -11.03 31.75 6.42
CA CYS A 19 -11.00 30.53 7.23
C CYS A 19 -10.88 29.25 6.39
N HIS A 20 -11.54 29.20 5.23
CA HIS A 20 -11.44 28.02 4.35
C HIS A 20 -10.03 27.88 3.74
N ASN A 21 -9.40 28.98 3.35
CA ASN A 21 -8.04 28.96 2.81
C ASN A 21 -6.98 28.63 3.87
N PHE A 22 -7.19 29.06 5.12
CA PHE A 22 -6.27 28.74 6.23
C PHE A 22 -6.30 27.26 6.56
N LYS A 23 -7.47 26.62 6.64
CA LYS A 23 -7.60 25.18 6.88
C LYS A 23 -6.93 24.36 5.78
N LYS A 24 -7.16 24.70 4.51
CA LYS A 24 -6.55 24.01 3.36
C LYS A 24 -5.02 24.16 3.33
N SER A 25 -4.46 25.26 3.82
CA SER A 25 -3.02 25.47 3.94
C SER A 25 -2.42 24.62 5.08
N SER A 26 -3.07 24.56 6.24
CA SER A 26 -2.60 23.74 7.36
C SER A 26 -2.62 22.24 7.04
N ASP A 27 -3.65 21.76 6.35
CA ASP A 27 -3.74 20.36 5.92
C ASP A 27 -2.63 19.98 4.92
N LYS A 28 -2.28 20.87 3.99
CA LYS A 28 -1.16 20.67 3.07
C LYS A 28 0.20 20.66 3.78
N ILE A 29 0.41 21.52 4.76
CA ILE A 29 1.65 21.54 5.54
C ILE A 29 1.78 20.28 6.37
N SER A 30 0.70 19.82 7.00
CA SER A 30 0.67 18.57 7.76
C SER A 30 0.96 17.34 6.89
N MET A 31 0.36 17.26 5.68
CA MET A 31 0.63 16.16 4.76
C MET A 31 2.08 16.17 4.24
N ASN A 32 2.64 17.35 3.92
CA ASN A 32 4.04 17.45 3.51
C ASN A 32 5.00 17.04 4.62
N GLN A 33 4.73 17.42 5.87
CA GLN A 33 5.56 17.02 7.01
C GLN A 33 5.50 15.51 7.22
N LYS A 34 4.32 14.91 7.20
CA LYS A 34 4.14 13.46 7.31
C LYS A 34 4.89 12.70 6.21
N ASN A 35 4.81 13.15 4.97
CA ASN A 35 5.53 12.52 3.86
C ASN A 35 7.05 12.63 4.01
N GLN A 36 7.58 13.75 4.52
CA GLN A 36 9.01 13.91 4.77
C GLN A 36 9.51 13.00 5.91
N ASP A 37 8.72 12.83 6.97
CA ASP A 37 9.06 11.95 8.08
C ASP A 37 9.04 10.46 7.65
N GLU A 38 8.07 10.05 6.82
CA GLU A 38 8.03 8.71 6.25
C GLU A 38 9.22 8.42 5.34
N ILE A 39 9.62 9.36 4.50
CA ILE A 39 10.80 9.21 3.62
C ILE A 39 12.08 9.11 4.45
N LYS A 40 12.21 9.87 5.54
CA LYS A 40 13.39 9.91 6.38
C LYS A 40 13.74 8.58 7.02
N TYR A 41 12.74 7.80 7.42
CA TYR A 41 12.93 6.54 8.14
C TYR A 41 12.66 5.29 7.29
N ARG A 42 12.21 5.45 6.05
CA ARG A 42 11.98 4.33 5.14
C ARG A 42 13.31 3.71 4.72
N PRO A 43 13.45 2.37 4.78
CA PRO A 43 14.62 1.67 4.24
C PRO A 43 14.88 2.02 2.77
N GLN A 44 16.13 2.21 2.40
CA GLN A 44 16.53 2.53 1.04
C GLN A 44 16.94 1.29 0.22
N ILE A 45 17.26 0.18 0.89
CA ILE A 45 17.79 -1.03 0.26
C ILE A 45 16.82 -2.19 0.39
N HIS A 46 16.14 -2.33 1.51
CA HIS A 46 15.22 -3.44 1.74
C HIS A 46 13.81 -3.09 1.28
N PHE A 47 13.07 -4.10 0.81
CA PHE A 47 11.66 -3.92 0.51
C PHE A 47 10.88 -3.46 1.74
N SER A 48 10.02 -2.49 1.53
CA SER A 48 8.94 -2.13 2.45
C SER A 48 7.71 -1.73 1.63
N PRO A 49 6.49 -2.11 2.04
CA PRO A 49 5.29 -1.73 1.32
C PRO A 49 5.12 -0.21 1.32
N LYS A 50 4.36 0.31 0.37
CA LYS A 50 4.09 1.75 0.26
C LYS A 50 3.46 2.31 1.51
N GLU A 51 2.62 1.54 2.16
CA GLU A 51 1.89 1.93 3.37
C GLU A 51 1.45 0.70 4.18
N ASN A 52 1.04 0.93 5.40
CA ASN A 52 0.40 -0.01 6.29
C ASN A 52 1.28 -1.16 6.80
N TRP A 53 0.68 -2.11 7.52
CA TRP A 53 1.39 -3.14 8.25
C TRP A 53 2.05 -4.17 7.35
N MET A 54 3.27 -4.52 7.68
CA MET A 54 4.02 -5.64 7.11
C MET A 54 4.75 -6.38 8.22
N ASN A 55 4.78 -7.72 8.13
CA ASN A 55 5.70 -8.56 8.87
C ASN A 55 6.25 -9.68 7.95
N ASP A 56 6.27 -10.90 8.34
CA ASP A 56 6.95 -12.04 7.76
C ASP A 56 7.05 -12.05 6.23
N PRO A 57 8.26 -12.09 5.65
CA PRO A 57 8.44 -12.42 4.25
C PRO A 57 8.05 -13.88 4.00
N ASN A 58 7.33 -14.13 2.91
CA ASN A 58 6.77 -15.42 2.56
C ASN A 58 7.15 -15.82 1.12
N GLY A 59 7.14 -17.11 0.84
CA GLY A 59 7.03 -17.68 -0.49
C GLY A 59 7.94 -17.09 -1.56
N MET A 60 9.21 -16.77 -1.23
CA MET A 60 10.13 -16.20 -2.19
C MET A 60 10.63 -17.24 -3.20
N PHE A 61 10.55 -16.90 -4.49
CA PHE A 61 11.09 -17.73 -5.58
C PHE A 61 11.53 -16.86 -6.76
N TYR A 62 12.30 -17.47 -7.68
CA TYR A 62 12.69 -16.86 -8.94
C TYR A 62 11.95 -17.54 -10.10
N TYR A 63 11.31 -16.74 -10.96
CA TYR A 63 10.58 -17.23 -12.12
C TYR A 63 10.52 -16.20 -13.24
N LYS A 64 10.75 -16.62 -14.47
CA LYS A 64 10.70 -15.78 -15.68
C LYS A 64 11.50 -14.47 -15.57
N GLY A 65 12.70 -14.54 -15.00
CA GLY A 65 13.60 -13.40 -14.91
C GLY A 65 13.34 -12.47 -13.72
N LYS A 66 12.42 -12.82 -12.82
CA LYS A 66 12.06 -11.99 -11.66
C LYS A 66 12.09 -12.80 -10.37
N TYR A 67 12.54 -12.18 -9.31
CA TYR A 67 12.33 -12.62 -7.94
C TYR A 67 10.93 -12.20 -7.51
N HIS A 68 10.19 -13.10 -6.92
CA HIS A 68 8.88 -12.87 -6.32
C HIS A 68 9.02 -12.94 -4.82
N LEU A 69 8.52 -11.96 -4.11
CA LEU A 69 8.44 -11.89 -2.66
C LEU A 69 6.99 -11.69 -2.25
N TYR A 70 6.48 -12.59 -1.42
CA TYR A 70 5.22 -12.37 -0.72
C TYR A 70 5.51 -11.96 0.72
N PHE A 71 4.55 -11.36 1.39
CA PHE A 71 4.71 -10.90 2.76
C PHE A 71 3.37 -10.76 3.45
N GLN A 72 3.36 -10.98 4.76
CA GLN A 72 2.20 -10.69 5.59
C GLN A 72 1.89 -9.19 5.52
N HIS A 73 0.64 -8.86 5.21
CA HIS A 73 0.23 -7.48 4.98
C HIS A 73 -1.19 -7.23 5.49
N ASN A 74 -1.37 -6.16 6.26
CA ASN A 74 -2.68 -5.59 6.48
C ASN A 74 -2.79 -4.31 5.63
N PRO A 75 -3.51 -4.32 4.51
CA PRO A 75 -3.56 -3.18 3.60
C PRO A 75 -4.40 -2.01 4.12
N ASN A 76 -5.13 -2.20 5.22
CA ASN A 76 -6.10 -1.21 5.71
C ASN A 76 -5.56 -0.35 6.84
N THR A 77 -4.60 -0.86 7.64
CA THR A 77 -4.07 -0.16 8.81
C THR A 77 -2.60 -0.49 9.04
N ASN A 78 -1.96 0.31 9.91
CA ASN A 78 -0.57 0.11 10.35
C ASN A 78 -0.45 -0.73 11.63
N VAL A 79 -1.44 -1.55 11.94
CA VAL A 79 -1.41 -2.52 13.04
C VAL A 79 -1.69 -3.91 12.51
N TRP A 80 -1.26 -4.93 13.28
CA TRP A 80 -1.57 -6.32 12.95
C TRP A 80 -3.10 -6.53 12.92
N GLY A 81 -3.59 -7.25 11.94
CA GLY A 81 -5.02 -7.47 11.73
C GLY A 81 -5.28 -8.55 10.69
N PRO A 82 -6.42 -8.56 10.01
CA PRO A 82 -6.70 -9.57 8.99
C PRO A 82 -5.61 -9.60 7.94
N MET A 83 -4.76 -10.65 7.99
CA MET A 83 -3.58 -10.75 7.14
C MET A 83 -3.93 -11.19 5.73
N HIS A 84 -3.30 -10.54 4.79
CA HIS A 84 -3.24 -10.85 3.37
C HIS A 84 -1.82 -11.28 3.03
N TRP A 85 -1.61 -11.85 1.87
CA TRP A 85 -0.29 -11.84 1.26
C TRP A 85 -0.17 -10.67 0.29
N GLY A 86 0.65 -9.70 0.66
CA GLY A 86 1.18 -8.70 -0.26
C GLY A 86 2.17 -9.37 -1.22
N HIS A 87 2.46 -8.71 -2.33
CA HIS A 87 3.35 -9.22 -3.36
C HIS A 87 4.28 -8.11 -3.87
N ALA A 88 5.53 -8.45 -4.11
CA ALA A 88 6.50 -7.59 -4.76
C ALA A 88 7.37 -8.41 -5.73
N ILE A 89 7.87 -7.75 -6.76
CA ILE A 89 8.80 -8.35 -7.74
C ILE A 89 10.07 -7.52 -7.83
N SER A 90 11.19 -8.19 -8.16
CA SER A 90 12.48 -7.57 -8.38
C SER A 90 13.28 -8.32 -9.46
N GLU A 91 14.12 -7.62 -10.19
CA GLU A 91 15.09 -8.23 -11.12
C GLU A 91 16.46 -8.45 -10.45
N ASP A 92 16.75 -7.71 -9.37
CA ASP A 92 18.08 -7.61 -8.75
C ASP A 92 18.12 -7.81 -7.24
N LEU A 93 16.96 -8.06 -6.60
CA LEU A 93 16.77 -8.15 -5.12
C LEU A 93 17.01 -6.84 -4.36
N VAL A 94 17.31 -5.76 -5.05
CA VAL A 94 17.57 -4.43 -4.46
C VAL A 94 16.40 -3.50 -4.73
N LEU A 95 16.00 -3.37 -5.99
CA LEU A 95 14.88 -2.55 -6.41
C LEU A 95 13.63 -3.41 -6.54
N TRP A 96 12.59 -3.06 -5.80
CA TRP A 96 11.35 -3.81 -5.72
C TRP A 96 10.17 -3.02 -6.23
N GLU A 97 9.32 -3.67 -6.99
CA GLU A 97 8.03 -3.15 -7.45
C GLU A 97 6.91 -3.87 -6.72
N GLN A 98 6.15 -3.12 -5.91
CA GLN A 98 4.97 -3.67 -5.23
C GLN A 98 3.87 -3.97 -6.24
N GLN A 99 3.34 -5.17 -6.17
CA GLN A 99 2.26 -5.71 -6.99
C GLN A 99 0.93 -5.68 -6.23
N PRO A 100 -0.20 -5.96 -6.88
CA PRO A 100 -1.47 -6.19 -6.20
C PRO A 100 -1.38 -7.29 -5.15
N ILE A 101 -2.29 -7.26 -4.18
CA ILE A 101 -2.45 -8.31 -3.16
C ILE A 101 -2.63 -9.67 -3.85
N ALA A 102 -1.86 -10.66 -3.43
CA ALA A 102 -1.88 -11.99 -4.02
C ALA A 102 -2.92 -12.92 -3.39
N LEU A 103 -3.05 -12.88 -2.05
CA LEU A 103 -4.03 -13.69 -1.32
C LEU A 103 -4.81 -12.82 -0.35
N PHE A 104 -6.11 -13.06 -0.30
CA PHE A 104 -7.04 -12.36 0.57
C PHE A 104 -7.60 -13.30 1.63
N PRO A 105 -7.94 -12.82 2.82
CA PRO A 105 -8.77 -13.55 3.77
C PRO A 105 -10.08 -14.01 3.12
N ASP A 106 -10.55 -15.19 3.51
CA ASP A 106 -11.82 -15.77 3.08
C ASP A 106 -12.57 -16.40 4.25
N ASP A 107 -13.57 -17.24 3.97
CA ASP A 107 -14.37 -17.92 4.99
C ASP A 107 -13.57 -18.92 5.86
N LEU A 108 -12.37 -19.33 5.41
CA LEU A 108 -11.45 -20.17 6.18
C LEU A 108 -10.59 -19.36 7.16
N GLY A 109 -10.56 -18.02 6.99
CA GLY A 109 -9.88 -17.11 7.90
C GLY A 109 -8.88 -16.17 7.22
N THR A 110 -7.93 -15.68 8.02
CA THR A 110 -6.84 -14.80 7.57
C THR A 110 -5.70 -15.64 6.98
N ILE A 111 -4.88 -15.01 6.12
CA ILE A 111 -3.77 -15.71 5.47
C ILE A 111 -2.55 -15.66 6.39
N PHE A 112 -2.08 -16.84 6.83
CA PHE A 112 -0.88 -16.99 7.66
C PHE A 112 0.38 -17.13 6.80
N SER A 113 1.54 -17.03 7.48
CA SER A 113 2.84 -17.21 6.84
C SER A 113 3.03 -18.60 6.28
N GLY A 114 3.67 -18.69 5.13
CA GLY A 114 3.89 -19.93 4.43
C GLY A 114 4.96 -19.81 3.34
N SER A 115 5.02 -20.79 2.49
CA SER A 115 5.93 -20.84 1.35
C SER A 115 5.15 -20.95 0.04
N ALA A 116 5.82 -20.66 -1.07
CA ALA A 116 5.24 -20.80 -2.40
C ALA A 116 6.23 -21.45 -3.36
N VAL A 117 5.70 -22.14 -4.35
CA VAL A 117 6.49 -22.81 -5.39
C VAL A 117 5.80 -22.69 -6.75
N VAL A 118 6.57 -22.53 -7.80
CA VAL A 118 6.06 -22.62 -9.18
C VAL A 118 5.95 -24.10 -9.55
N ASP A 119 4.75 -24.59 -9.76
CA ASP A 119 4.51 -25.98 -10.20
C ASP A 119 4.71 -26.13 -11.69
N LEU A 120 5.97 -26.13 -12.13
CA LEU A 120 6.38 -26.20 -13.54
C LEU A 120 5.82 -27.42 -14.28
N LYS A 121 5.53 -28.51 -13.57
CA LYS A 121 4.99 -29.74 -14.16
C LYS A 121 3.47 -29.81 -14.09
N ASN A 122 2.84 -28.84 -13.45
CA ASN A 122 1.40 -28.83 -13.18
C ASN A 122 0.93 -30.10 -12.47
N THR A 123 1.68 -30.52 -11.46
CA THR A 123 1.36 -31.72 -10.66
C THR A 123 0.14 -31.51 -9.79
N SER A 124 -0.13 -30.26 -9.38
CA SER A 124 -1.34 -29.87 -8.67
C SER A 124 -2.62 -29.89 -9.53
N GLY A 125 -2.47 -29.79 -10.86
CA GLY A 125 -3.59 -29.69 -11.78
C GLY A 125 -4.28 -28.31 -11.83
N PHE A 126 -3.78 -27.30 -11.09
CA PHE A 126 -4.40 -25.98 -11.02
C PHE A 126 -4.11 -25.06 -12.21
N GLY A 127 -3.16 -25.44 -13.07
CA GLY A 127 -2.78 -24.66 -14.23
C GLY A 127 -2.57 -25.50 -15.48
N THR A 128 -1.63 -25.09 -16.32
CA THR A 128 -1.20 -25.84 -17.52
C THR A 128 0.32 -25.85 -17.59
N LYS A 129 0.90 -26.70 -18.46
CA LYS A 129 2.36 -26.71 -18.71
C LYS A 129 2.86 -25.37 -19.28
N GLN A 130 2.03 -24.68 -20.07
CA GLN A 130 2.36 -23.39 -20.67
C GLN A 130 2.18 -22.24 -19.67
N ASN A 131 1.28 -22.41 -18.71
CA ASN A 131 1.01 -21.46 -17.64
C ASN A 131 0.97 -22.19 -16.28
N PRO A 132 2.15 -22.56 -15.75
CA PRO A 132 2.24 -23.26 -14.47
C PRO A 132 1.71 -22.37 -13.34
N PRO A 133 0.97 -22.96 -12.38
CA PRO A 133 0.47 -22.20 -11.25
C PRO A 133 1.57 -21.94 -10.22
N VAL A 134 1.39 -20.91 -9.42
CA VAL A 134 2.09 -20.77 -8.14
C VAL A 134 1.20 -21.39 -7.07
N VAL A 135 1.74 -22.35 -6.34
CA VAL A 135 1.07 -23.02 -5.24
C VAL A 135 1.66 -22.47 -3.93
N ALA A 136 0.80 -21.95 -3.08
CA ALA A 136 1.14 -21.42 -1.77
C ALA A 136 0.52 -22.29 -0.68
#